data_241384c940b5f3723fa21818189d78a4
#
_entry.id   241384c940b5f3723fa21818189d78a4
#
_cell.length_a   1.000
_cell.length_b   1.000
_cell.length_c   1.000
_cell.angle_alpha   90.00
_cell.angle_beta   90.00
_cell.angle_gamma   90.00
#
_symmetry.space_group_name_H-M   'P 1'
#
loop_
_entity.id
_entity.type
_entity.pdbx_description
1 polymer ?
#
loop_
_entity_poly.entity_id
_entity_poly.type
_entity_poly.pdbx_seq_one_letter_code
_entity_poly.pdbx_strand_id
1 'polypeptide(L)'
;MDGMYRYQRHIYDLTRKYYLLGRDKAIRSLDVPKAGTLLEVGCGTGRNLALAHKRFPDARLYGLDISQEMLISARKTFATKAAVPDFRVADATAFTPREFGATGFDRILISYALSMIPDWERATDAAIAALNPGGQLHIVDFGQQERLPGWFRALLKGWLTKFHVTPRANLREVLEAQAHENGAELAFETLYGGYAWRAVITARRA
;
A
#
# COMPACT_ATOMS: atom_id res chain seq x y z
N MET A 1 1.99 23.28 -17.02
CA MET A 1 2.42 21.90 -16.73
C MET A 1 1.31 20.92 -16.37
N ASP A 2 0.08 21.39 -16.10
CA ASP A 2 -1.04 20.54 -15.65
C ASP A 2 -1.71 19.65 -16.73
N GLY A 3 -1.56 20.00 -18.02
CA GLY A 3 -2.19 19.24 -19.12
C GLY A 3 -1.55 17.88 -19.42
N MET A 4 -0.24 17.76 -19.23
CA MET A 4 0.51 16.53 -19.50
C MET A 4 0.28 15.45 -18.44
N TYR A 5 0.05 15.86 -17.18
CA TYR A 5 -0.30 14.95 -16.08
C TYR A 5 -1.70 14.32 -16.24
N ARG A 6 -2.64 15.01 -16.85
CA ARG A 6 -4.02 14.55 -17.04
C ARG A 6 -4.16 13.41 -18.05
N TYR A 7 -3.36 13.44 -19.11
CA TYR A 7 -3.37 12.39 -20.15
C TYR A 7 -2.57 11.15 -19.73
N GLN A 8 -1.44 11.37 -19.03
CA GLN A 8 -0.63 10.28 -18.48
C GLN A 8 -1.37 9.50 -17.39
N ARG A 9 -2.28 10.14 -16.62
CA ARG A 9 -3.06 9.51 -15.55
C ARG A 9 -3.95 8.37 -16.04
N HIS A 10 -4.65 8.52 -17.15
CA HIS A 10 -5.55 7.48 -17.68
C HIS A 10 -4.78 6.27 -18.25
N ILE A 11 -3.66 6.51 -18.92
CA ILE A 11 -2.79 5.43 -19.42
C ILE A 11 -2.08 4.74 -18.25
N TYR A 12 -1.67 5.51 -17.25
CA TYR A 12 -1.02 5.01 -16.04
C TYR A 12 -1.96 4.10 -15.22
N ASP A 13 -3.21 4.50 -15.01
CA ASP A 13 -4.20 3.68 -14.29
C ASP A 13 -4.58 2.40 -15.04
N LEU A 14 -4.67 2.45 -16.37
CA LEU A 14 -5.00 1.28 -17.18
C LEU A 14 -3.85 0.27 -17.20
N THR A 15 -2.61 0.74 -17.31
CA THR A 15 -1.42 -0.11 -17.33
C THR A 15 -1.12 -0.71 -15.96
N ARG A 16 -1.36 0.01 -14.85
CA ARG A 16 -1.18 -0.46 -13.46
C ARG A 16 -1.88 -1.80 -13.18
N LYS A 17 -2.97 -2.11 -13.89
CA LYS A 17 -3.68 -3.38 -13.73
C LYS A 17 -2.79 -4.59 -14.04
N TYR A 18 -1.87 -4.46 -14.98
CA TYR A 18 -1.14 -5.59 -15.54
C TYR A 18 0.24 -5.82 -14.95
N TYR A 19 0.88 -4.81 -14.37
CA TYR A 19 2.25 -4.92 -13.86
C TYR A 19 2.39 -4.89 -12.34
N LEU A 20 1.32 -4.59 -11.58
CA LEU A 20 1.37 -4.65 -10.11
C LEU A 20 1.11 -6.08 -9.62
N LEU A 21 2.05 -6.97 -9.90
CA LEU A 21 1.96 -8.39 -9.55
C LEU A 21 1.96 -8.59 -8.02
N GLY A 22 1.19 -9.57 -7.53
CA GLY A 22 1.09 -9.84 -6.08
C GLY A 22 0.09 -8.99 -5.32
N ARG A 23 -0.38 -7.87 -5.89
CA ARG A 23 -1.37 -6.99 -5.27
C ARG A 23 -2.65 -7.71 -4.89
N ASP A 24 -3.23 -8.49 -5.83
CA ASP A 24 -4.47 -9.22 -5.57
C ASP A 24 -4.26 -10.34 -4.52
N LYS A 25 -3.04 -10.92 -4.45
CA LYS A 25 -2.65 -11.86 -3.38
C LYS A 25 -2.63 -11.12 -2.04
N ALA A 26 -2.00 -9.95 -1.96
CA ALA A 26 -1.96 -9.14 -0.76
C ALA A 26 -3.38 -8.78 -0.27
N ILE A 27 -4.26 -8.31 -1.17
CA ILE A 27 -5.65 -7.98 -0.80
C ILE A 27 -6.42 -9.22 -0.31
N ARG A 28 -6.26 -10.37 -0.97
CA ARG A 28 -6.92 -11.61 -0.52
C ARG A 28 -6.46 -12.08 0.85
N SER A 29 -5.22 -11.80 1.23
CA SER A 29 -4.63 -12.21 2.50
C SER A 29 -4.79 -11.21 3.63
N LEU A 30 -5.51 -10.09 3.42
CA LEU A 30 -5.74 -9.10 4.48
C LEU A 30 -6.51 -9.66 5.66
N ASP A 31 -7.41 -10.61 5.40
CA ASP A 31 -8.23 -11.25 6.44
C ASP A 31 -8.79 -10.24 7.46
N VAL A 32 -9.49 -9.22 6.93
CA VAL A 32 -10.04 -8.14 7.74
C VAL A 32 -11.10 -8.71 8.66
N PRO A 33 -11.02 -8.49 9.99
CA PRO A 33 -12.04 -8.96 10.93
C PRO A 33 -13.43 -8.43 10.57
N LYS A 34 -14.47 -9.15 10.95
CA LYS A 34 -15.85 -8.68 10.78
C LYS A 34 -16.04 -7.34 11.49
N ALA A 35 -16.59 -6.35 10.79
CA ALA A 35 -16.70 -4.96 11.23
C ALA A 35 -15.36 -4.30 11.62
N GLY A 36 -14.22 -4.92 11.24
CA GLY A 36 -12.88 -4.39 11.47
C GLY A 36 -12.55 -3.19 10.58
N THR A 37 -11.38 -2.63 10.80
CA THR A 37 -10.87 -1.45 10.10
C THR A 37 -9.76 -1.80 9.13
N LEU A 38 -9.82 -1.23 7.93
CA LEU A 38 -8.75 -1.31 6.93
C LEU A 38 -8.37 0.10 6.45
N LEU A 39 -7.10 0.47 6.65
CA LEU A 39 -6.52 1.67 6.05
C LEU A 39 -5.64 1.28 4.86
N GLU A 40 -5.77 1.98 3.73
CA GLU A 40 -4.76 1.95 2.67
C GLU A 40 -3.95 3.24 2.66
N VAL A 41 -2.62 3.12 2.82
CA VAL A 41 -1.65 4.21 2.75
C VAL A 41 -1.16 4.34 1.30
N GLY A 42 -1.26 5.56 0.74
CA GLY A 42 -1.03 5.79 -0.68
C GLY A 42 -2.13 5.17 -1.55
N CYS A 43 -3.40 5.40 -1.20
CA CYS A 43 -4.54 4.70 -1.80
C CYS A 43 -4.83 5.09 -3.25
N GLY A 44 -4.21 6.17 -3.76
CA GLY A 44 -4.39 6.63 -5.12
C GLY A 44 -5.85 6.80 -5.51
N THR A 45 -6.28 6.13 -6.58
CA THR A 45 -7.64 6.17 -7.10
C THR A 45 -8.64 5.26 -6.35
N GLY A 46 -8.25 4.67 -5.22
CA GLY A 46 -9.10 3.83 -4.37
C GLY A 46 -9.42 2.45 -4.93
N ARG A 47 -8.70 1.99 -5.96
CA ARG A 47 -8.97 0.71 -6.62
C ARG A 47 -8.81 -0.49 -5.68
N ASN A 48 -7.76 -0.52 -4.85
CA ASN A 48 -7.54 -1.62 -3.93
C ASN A 48 -8.60 -1.65 -2.84
N LEU A 49 -8.99 -0.48 -2.31
CA LEU A 49 -10.12 -0.37 -1.39
C LEU A 49 -11.43 -0.86 -2.02
N ALA A 50 -11.66 -0.60 -3.33
CA ALA A 50 -12.82 -1.12 -4.02
C ALA A 50 -12.81 -2.65 -4.16
N LEU A 51 -11.64 -3.27 -4.33
CA LEU A 51 -11.48 -4.73 -4.31
C LEU A 51 -11.63 -5.30 -2.90
N ALA A 52 -11.07 -4.62 -1.89
CA ALA A 52 -11.22 -4.98 -0.49
C ALA A 52 -12.68 -4.91 -0.04
N HIS A 53 -13.43 -3.88 -0.42
CA HIS A 53 -14.86 -3.74 -0.12
C HIS A 53 -15.70 -4.92 -0.64
N LYS A 54 -15.40 -5.42 -1.85
CA LYS A 54 -16.09 -6.60 -2.40
C LYS A 54 -15.84 -7.86 -1.58
N ARG A 55 -14.66 -7.96 -0.98
CA ARG A 55 -14.25 -9.15 -0.23
C ARG A 55 -14.62 -9.07 1.26
N PHE A 56 -14.59 -7.88 1.80
CA PHE A 56 -14.85 -7.57 3.21
C PHE A 56 -15.92 -6.48 3.30
N PRO A 57 -17.19 -6.80 2.94
CA PRO A 57 -18.24 -5.78 2.82
C PRO A 57 -18.60 -5.09 4.15
N ASP A 58 -18.34 -5.76 5.28
CA ASP A 58 -18.62 -5.23 6.62
C ASP A 58 -17.45 -4.39 7.17
N ALA A 59 -16.30 -4.34 6.48
CA ALA A 59 -15.13 -3.59 6.94
C ALA A 59 -15.34 -2.08 6.80
N ARG A 60 -14.86 -1.34 7.79
CA ARG A 60 -14.75 0.12 7.72
C ARG A 60 -13.46 0.47 6.98
N LEU A 61 -13.60 1.16 5.86
CA LEU A 61 -12.49 1.44 4.95
C LEU A 61 -12.02 2.88 5.09
N TYR A 62 -10.70 3.03 5.08
CA TYR A 62 -10.02 4.32 5.17
C TYR A 62 -8.94 4.38 4.07
N GLY A 63 -8.70 5.57 3.54
CA GLY A 63 -7.64 5.77 2.56
C GLY A 63 -6.95 7.10 2.76
N LEU A 64 -5.62 7.10 2.74
CA LEU A 64 -4.84 8.32 2.68
C LEU A 64 -4.00 8.38 1.41
N ASP A 65 -3.85 9.59 0.90
CA ASP A 65 -2.94 9.91 -0.18
C ASP A 65 -2.49 11.36 -0.03
N ILE A 66 -1.27 11.68 -0.43
CA ILE A 66 -0.76 13.06 -0.42
C ILE A 66 -1.43 13.91 -1.52
N SER A 67 -1.96 13.27 -2.57
CA SER A 67 -2.56 13.93 -3.72
C SER A 67 -4.07 14.06 -3.57
N GLN A 68 -4.54 15.28 -3.41
CA GLN A 68 -5.98 15.58 -3.43
C GLN A 68 -6.67 15.14 -4.73
N GLU A 69 -5.99 15.24 -5.87
CA GLU A 69 -6.50 14.82 -7.19
C GLU A 69 -6.76 13.31 -7.24
N MET A 70 -5.86 12.52 -6.63
CA MET A 70 -6.07 11.08 -6.51
C MET A 70 -7.30 10.76 -5.67
N LEU A 71 -7.50 11.47 -4.56
CA LEU A 71 -8.67 11.28 -3.69
C LEU A 71 -9.98 11.72 -4.33
N ILE A 72 -9.98 12.75 -5.18
CA ILE A 72 -11.16 13.10 -6.01
C ILE A 72 -11.52 11.91 -6.91
N SER A 73 -10.53 11.28 -7.53
CA SER A 73 -10.73 10.08 -8.35
C SER A 73 -11.18 8.87 -7.52
N ALA A 74 -10.62 8.70 -6.30
CA ALA A 74 -11.03 7.65 -5.37
C ALA A 74 -12.51 7.79 -4.98
N ARG A 75 -12.97 8.99 -4.63
CA ARG A 75 -14.39 9.26 -4.35
C ARG A 75 -15.30 8.91 -5.53
N LYS A 76 -14.87 9.20 -6.77
CA LYS A 76 -15.61 8.79 -7.98
C LYS A 76 -15.70 7.28 -8.13
N THR A 77 -14.63 6.53 -7.78
CA THR A 77 -14.62 5.07 -7.79
C THR A 77 -15.69 4.48 -6.85
N PHE A 78 -16.07 5.22 -5.81
CA PHE A 78 -17.06 4.81 -4.82
C PHE A 78 -18.44 5.49 -4.96
N ALA A 79 -18.61 6.40 -5.92
CA ALA A 79 -19.85 7.21 -6.05
C ALA A 79 -21.13 6.36 -6.19
N THR A 80 -21.02 5.13 -6.71
CA THR A 80 -22.16 4.21 -6.91
C THR A 80 -22.17 3.03 -5.90
N LYS A 81 -21.32 3.08 -4.87
CA LYS A 81 -21.20 1.99 -3.88
C LYS A 81 -21.95 2.36 -2.60
N ALA A 82 -22.45 1.34 -1.91
CA ALA A 82 -23.21 1.50 -0.66
C ALA A 82 -22.38 2.08 0.49
N ALA A 83 -21.07 1.84 0.49
CA ALA A 83 -20.17 2.37 1.50
C ALA A 83 -19.02 3.14 0.81
N VAL A 84 -18.76 4.34 1.31
CA VAL A 84 -17.66 5.21 0.84
C VAL A 84 -16.60 5.23 1.93
N PRO A 85 -15.32 4.88 1.61
CA PRO A 85 -14.23 5.00 2.56
C PRO A 85 -14.04 6.45 3.04
N ASP A 86 -13.54 6.62 4.27
CA ASP A 86 -13.07 7.91 4.72
C ASP A 86 -11.70 8.21 4.05
N PHE A 87 -11.71 9.15 3.13
CA PHE A 87 -10.52 9.56 2.39
C PHE A 87 -9.94 10.84 2.96
N ARG A 88 -8.63 10.82 3.31
CA ARG A 88 -7.90 11.96 3.86
C ARG A 88 -6.67 12.30 3.04
N VAL A 89 -6.46 13.59 2.77
CA VAL A 89 -5.17 14.10 2.31
C VAL A 89 -4.25 14.11 3.52
N ALA A 90 -3.24 13.26 3.52
CA ALA A 90 -2.29 13.13 4.62
C ALA A 90 -0.93 12.65 4.13
N ASP A 91 0.12 13.01 4.90
CA ASP A 91 1.46 12.50 4.68
C ASP A 91 1.60 11.11 5.30
N ALA A 92 2.00 10.14 4.49
CA ALA A 92 2.23 8.76 4.92
C ALA A 92 3.30 8.64 6.03
N THR A 93 4.19 9.63 6.17
CA THR A 93 5.29 9.62 7.14
C THR A 93 4.93 10.17 8.51
N ALA A 94 3.70 10.74 8.66
CA ALA A 94 3.34 11.48 9.88
C ALA A 94 1.85 11.35 10.28
N PHE A 95 1.06 10.52 9.58
CA PHE A 95 -0.36 10.35 9.89
C PHE A 95 -0.59 9.65 11.23
N THR A 96 -1.74 9.90 11.82
CA THR A 96 -2.20 9.24 13.05
C THR A 96 -3.62 8.70 12.88
N PRO A 97 -4.01 7.63 13.62
CA PRO A 97 -5.39 7.13 13.59
C PRO A 97 -6.44 8.18 13.99
N ARG A 98 -6.07 9.13 14.86
CA ARG A 98 -6.97 10.20 15.34
C ARG A 98 -7.49 11.08 14.21
N GLU A 99 -6.71 11.29 13.16
CA GLU A 99 -7.12 12.05 11.97
C GLU A 99 -8.32 11.41 11.26
N PHE A 100 -8.51 10.10 11.45
CA PHE A 100 -9.63 9.31 10.93
C PHE A 100 -10.73 9.04 11.96
N GLY A 101 -10.64 9.64 13.15
CA GLY A 101 -11.56 9.33 14.25
C GLY A 101 -11.42 7.89 14.77
N ALA A 102 -10.26 7.26 14.56
CA ALA A 102 -9.95 5.90 14.99
C ALA A 102 -8.92 5.91 16.12
N THR A 103 -8.85 4.81 16.88
CA THR A 103 -7.79 4.58 17.87
C THR A 103 -6.63 3.79 17.31
N GLY A 104 -6.87 3.03 16.23
CA GLY A 104 -5.92 2.22 15.49
C GLY A 104 -6.64 1.47 14.39
N PHE A 105 -5.88 0.68 13.61
CA PHE A 105 -6.39 -0.10 12.49
C PHE A 105 -6.09 -1.59 12.66
N ASP A 106 -7.07 -2.44 12.32
CA ASP A 106 -6.89 -3.89 12.36
C ASP A 106 -6.05 -4.37 11.19
N ARG A 107 -6.16 -3.68 10.06
CA ARG A 107 -5.35 -3.92 8.87
C ARG A 107 -4.91 -2.60 8.25
N ILE A 108 -3.65 -2.55 7.87
CA ILE A 108 -3.09 -1.48 7.04
C ILE A 108 -2.51 -2.11 5.78
N LEU A 109 -2.78 -1.54 4.63
CA LEU A 109 -2.23 -1.94 3.34
C LEU A 109 -1.36 -0.82 2.77
N ILE A 110 -0.15 -1.17 2.35
CA ILE A 110 0.71 -0.33 1.50
C ILE A 110 0.99 -1.12 0.23
N SER A 111 0.50 -0.63 -0.90
CA SER A 111 0.58 -1.36 -2.16
C SER A 111 1.19 -0.51 -3.26
N TYR A 112 2.46 -0.81 -3.60
CA TYR A 112 3.22 -0.11 -4.62
C TYR A 112 3.30 1.41 -4.39
N ALA A 113 3.42 1.81 -3.14
CA ALA A 113 3.54 3.20 -2.71
C ALA A 113 4.92 3.50 -2.09
N LEU A 114 5.56 2.55 -1.37
CA LEU A 114 6.85 2.80 -0.72
C LEU A 114 7.96 3.15 -1.72
N SER A 115 7.93 2.57 -2.90
CA SER A 115 8.87 2.87 -3.99
C SER A 115 8.78 4.33 -4.49
N MET A 116 7.72 5.07 -4.15
CA MET A 116 7.49 6.47 -4.52
C MET A 116 7.58 7.44 -3.33
N ILE A 117 7.54 6.96 -2.09
CA ILE A 117 7.65 7.80 -0.88
C ILE A 117 9.14 7.98 -0.56
N PRO A 118 9.70 9.20 -0.54
CA PRO A 118 11.12 9.41 -0.22
C PRO A 118 11.49 8.84 1.15
N ASP A 119 10.80 9.25 2.19
CA ASP A 119 11.03 8.82 3.59
C ASP A 119 10.17 7.59 3.93
N TRP A 120 10.26 6.55 3.09
CA TRP A 120 9.44 5.35 3.19
C TRP A 120 9.61 4.58 4.51
N GLU A 121 10.78 4.67 5.13
CA GLU A 121 11.07 4.07 6.44
C GLU A 121 10.16 4.70 7.52
N ARG A 122 10.02 6.02 7.53
CA ARG A 122 9.10 6.72 8.43
C ARG A 122 7.63 6.40 8.11
N ALA A 123 7.30 6.16 6.85
CA ALA A 123 5.94 5.77 6.48
C ALA A 123 5.59 4.37 7.01
N THR A 124 6.55 3.44 7.02
CA THR A 124 6.34 2.11 7.64
C THR A 124 6.28 2.19 9.16
N ASP A 125 7.10 3.03 9.81
CA ASP A 125 7.02 3.30 11.25
C ASP A 125 5.65 3.86 11.65
N ALA A 126 5.17 4.88 10.94
CA ALA A 126 3.86 5.47 11.19
C ALA A 126 2.73 4.43 11.02
N ALA A 127 2.85 3.57 10.00
CA ALA A 127 1.88 2.50 9.77
C ALA A 127 1.90 1.44 10.89
N ILE A 128 3.07 1.04 11.38
CA ILE A 128 3.20 0.10 12.50
C ILE A 128 2.59 0.70 13.78
N ALA A 129 2.94 1.96 14.08
CA ALA A 129 2.41 2.68 15.25
C ALA A 129 0.88 2.88 15.20
N ALA A 130 0.28 2.85 14.01
CA ALA A 130 -1.16 3.01 13.82
C ALA A 130 -1.94 1.69 13.92
N LEU A 131 -1.29 0.54 14.17
CA LEU A 131 -1.97 -0.75 14.31
C LEU A 131 -2.66 -0.88 15.67
N ASN A 132 -3.82 -1.53 15.67
CA ASN A 132 -4.41 -2.08 16.88
C ASN A 132 -3.56 -3.24 17.43
N PRO A 133 -3.64 -3.58 18.71
CA PRO A 133 -3.06 -4.82 19.22
C PRO A 133 -3.53 -6.04 18.40
N GLY A 134 -2.59 -6.84 17.90
CA GLY A 134 -2.86 -7.95 16.98
C GLY A 134 -3.24 -7.53 15.55
N GLY A 135 -3.17 -6.23 15.25
CA GLY A 135 -3.35 -5.70 13.89
C GLY A 135 -2.20 -6.08 12.95
N GLN A 136 -2.42 -5.93 11.65
CA GLN A 136 -1.42 -6.31 10.64
C GLN A 136 -1.19 -5.21 9.62
N LEU A 137 0.10 -4.94 9.35
CA LEU A 137 0.54 -4.15 8.21
C LEU A 137 0.92 -5.09 7.06
N HIS A 138 0.22 -4.96 5.94
CA HIS A 138 0.51 -5.68 4.71
C HIS A 138 1.17 -4.76 3.70
N ILE A 139 2.33 -5.16 3.23
CA ILE A 139 3.10 -4.43 2.20
C ILE A 139 3.23 -5.31 0.98
N VAL A 140 3.04 -4.74 -0.21
CA VAL A 140 3.46 -5.31 -1.48
C VAL A 140 4.09 -4.22 -2.33
N ASP A 141 5.33 -4.42 -2.77
CA ASP A 141 6.06 -3.45 -3.60
C ASP A 141 7.05 -4.15 -4.52
N PHE A 142 7.69 -3.39 -5.41
CA PHE A 142 8.71 -3.93 -6.31
C PHE A 142 9.90 -4.50 -5.53
N GLY A 143 10.29 -5.74 -5.90
CA GLY A 143 11.52 -6.38 -5.44
C GLY A 143 12.72 -6.01 -6.31
N GLN A 144 13.84 -6.68 -6.10
CA GLN A 144 15.11 -6.43 -6.81
C GLN A 144 15.28 -7.29 -8.07
N GLN A 145 14.26 -8.07 -8.46
CA GLN A 145 14.21 -8.92 -9.66
C GLN A 145 15.35 -9.95 -9.71
N GLU A 146 15.76 -10.49 -8.59
CA GLU A 146 17.00 -11.28 -8.39
C GLU A 146 17.06 -12.52 -9.28
N ARG A 147 15.87 -13.15 -9.54
CA ARG A 147 15.76 -14.39 -10.33
C ARG A 147 15.19 -14.16 -11.73
N LEU A 148 15.06 -12.90 -12.17
CA LEU A 148 14.58 -12.61 -13.51
C LEU A 148 15.74 -12.49 -14.51
N PRO A 149 15.51 -12.81 -15.80
CA PRO A 149 16.53 -12.67 -16.84
C PRO A 149 17.10 -11.25 -16.89
N GLY A 150 18.41 -11.11 -17.10
CA GLY A 150 19.11 -9.81 -17.07
C GLY A 150 18.53 -8.78 -18.03
N TRP A 151 18.14 -9.20 -19.24
CA TRP A 151 17.52 -8.30 -20.23
C TRP A 151 16.16 -7.76 -19.74
N PHE A 152 15.32 -8.61 -19.11
CA PHE A 152 14.04 -8.20 -18.57
C PHE A 152 14.22 -7.23 -17.39
N ARG A 153 15.18 -7.53 -16.49
CA ARG A 153 15.53 -6.66 -15.36
C ARG A 153 15.98 -5.28 -15.83
N ALA A 154 16.83 -5.21 -16.87
CA ALA A 154 17.29 -3.95 -17.44
C ALA A 154 16.12 -3.13 -18.02
N LEU A 155 15.22 -3.78 -18.78
CA LEU A 155 14.02 -3.15 -19.34
C LEU A 155 13.08 -2.63 -18.24
N LEU A 156 12.78 -3.45 -17.24
CA LEU A 156 11.92 -3.07 -16.13
C LEU A 156 12.53 -1.92 -15.33
N LYS A 157 13.82 -1.98 -15.02
CA LYS A 157 14.52 -0.92 -14.30
C LYS A 157 14.48 0.43 -15.05
N GLY A 158 14.73 0.42 -16.35
CA GLY A 158 14.62 1.62 -17.19
C GLY A 158 13.20 2.18 -17.20
N TRP A 159 12.19 1.29 -17.23
CA TRP A 159 10.79 1.68 -17.17
C TRP A 159 10.43 2.29 -15.80
N LEU A 160 10.81 1.65 -14.70
CA LEU A 160 10.56 2.15 -13.33
C LEU A 160 11.18 3.53 -13.11
N THR A 161 12.44 3.73 -13.57
CA THR A 161 13.15 5.01 -13.48
C THR A 161 12.39 6.14 -14.18
N LYS A 162 11.79 5.85 -15.36
CA LYS A 162 10.98 6.84 -16.10
C LYS A 162 9.76 7.34 -15.30
N PHE A 163 9.25 6.53 -14.37
CA PHE A 163 8.10 6.87 -13.53
C PHE A 163 8.49 7.25 -12.10
N HIS A 164 9.77 7.55 -11.84
CA HIS A 164 10.29 7.89 -10.51
C HIS A 164 10.00 6.83 -9.44
N VAL A 165 9.92 5.57 -9.86
CA VAL A 165 9.74 4.42 -8.98
C VAL A 165 11.09 3.85 -8.62
N THR A 166 11.44 3.86 -7.33
CA THR A 166 12.71 3.34 -6.82
C THR A 166 12.44 2.14 -5.90
N PRO A 167 12.64 0.89 -6.37
CA PRO A 167 12.52 -0.29 -5.52
C PRO A 167 13.47 -0.21 -4.33
N ARG A 168 12.97 -0.48 -3.13
CA ARG A 168 13.71 -0.33 -1.88
C ARG A 168 14.56 -1.57 -1.62
N ALA A 169 15.86 -1.50 -1.91
CA ALA A 169 16.75 -2.67 -1.84
C ALA A 169 16.87 -3.24 -0.42
N ASN A 170 16.86 -2.37 0.58
CA ASN A 170 16.97 -2.70 2.02
C ASN A 170 15.59 -2.84 2.71
N LEU A 171 14.50 -3.00 1.95
CA LEU A 171 13.15 -3.10 2.52
C LEU A 171 13.05 -4.19 3.60
N ARG A 172 13.65 -5.33 3.35
CA ARG A 172 13.60 -6.47 4.28
C ARG A 172 14.30 -6.14 5.59
N GLU A 173 15.54 -5.65 5.51
CA GLU A 173 16.37 -5.33 6.68
C GLU A 173 15.71 -4.27 7.57
N VAL A 174 15.13 -3.24 6.93
CA VAL A 174 14.43 -2.17 7.65
C VAL A 174 13.19 -2.71 8.35
N LEU A 175 12.37 -3.50 7.65
CA LEU A 175 11.16 -4.07 8.24
C LEU A 175 11.47 -5.08 9.36
N GLU A 176 12.58 -5.82 9.27
CA GLU A 176 13.07 -6.71 10.34
C GLU A 176 13.45 -5.89 11.59
N ALA A 177 14.17 -4.79 11.41
CA ALA A 177 14.54 -3.90 12.51
C ALA A 177 13.30 -3.26 13.17
N GLN A 178 12.41 -2.67 12.37
CA GLN A 178 11.18 -2.04 12.87
C GLN A 178 10.25 -3.04 13.59
N ALA A 179 10.11 -4.26 13.06
CA ALA A 179 9.32 -5.30 13.70
C ALA A 179 9.93 -5.69 15.06
N HIS A 180 11.25 -5.86 15.12
CA HIS A 180 11.95 -6.17 16.36
C HIS A 180 11.79 -5.07 17.41
N GLU A 181 11.98 -3.81 17.05
CA GLU A 181 11.84 -2.65 17.93
C GLU A 181 10.42 -2.51 18.51
N ASN A 182 9.41 -2.89 17.74
CA ASN A 182 8.00 -2.84 18.16
C ASN A 182 7.50 -4.16 18.78
N GLY A 183 8.38 -5.17 18.96
CA GLY A 183 7.99 -6.49 19.46
C GLY A 183 6.96 -7.20 18.59
N ALA A 184 6.97 -6.90 17.27
CA ALA A 184 6.08 -7.45 16.26
C ALA A 184 6.73 -8.61 15.50
N GLU A 185 5.93 -9.41 14.82
CA GLU A 185 6.39 -10.50 13.97
C GLU A 185 6.38 -10.08 12.51
N LEU A 186 7.47 -10.39 11.76
CA LEU A 186 7.57 -10.18 10.31
C LEU A 186 7.51 -11.49 9.55
N ALA A 187 6.60 -11.60 8.59
CA ALA A 187 6.62 -12.59 7.51
C ALA A 187 6.99 -11.90 6.20
N PHE A 188 8.06 -12.37 5.53
CA PHE A 188 8.55 -11.78 4.28
C PHE A 188 8.60 -12.82 3.16
N GLU A 189 8.04 -12.48 2.00
CA GLU A 189 7.91 -13.37 0.85
C GLU A 189 8.39 -12.69 -0.44
N THR A 190 9.24 -13.38 -1.19
CA THR A 190 9.65 -12.98 -2.53
C THR A 190 8.69 -13.60 -3.56
N LEU A 191 8.07 -12.76 -4.38
CA LEU A 191 7.10 -13.16 -5.38
C LEU A 191 7.67 -13.05 -6.81
N TYR A 192 7.26 -13.99 -7.67
CA TYR A 192 7.53 -13.94 -9.12
C TYR A 192 9.02 -13.72 -9.45
N GLY A 193 9.90 -14.49 -8.81
CA GLY A 193 11.34 -14.39 -9.07
C GLY A 193 11.98 -13.06 -8.63
N GLY A 194 11.42 -12.42 -7.62
CA GLY A 194 11.89 -11.13 -7.10
C GLY A 194 11.26 -9.92 -7.80
N TYR A 195 10.28 -10.12 -8.67
CA TYR A 195 9.55 -9.00 -9.27
C TYR A 195 8.87 -8.14 -8.21
N ALA A 196 8.25 -8.79 -7.24
CA ALA A 196 7.62 -8.14 -6.11
C ALA A 196 8.03 -8.80 -4.79
N TRP A 197 8.01 -8.03 -3.74
CA TRP A 197 8.15 -8.47 -2.37
C TRP A 197 6.84 -8.24 -1.62
N ARG A 198 6.50 -9.16 -0.76
CA ARG A 198 5.36 -9.06 0.13
C ARG A 198 5.83 -9.23 1.56
N ALA A 199 5.43 -8.32 2.43
CA ALA A 199 5.69 -8.38 3.85
C ALA A 199 4.38 -8.27 4.64
N VAL A 200 4.33 -8.94 5.78
CA VAL A 200 3.25 -8.80 6.77
C VAL A 200 3.90 -8.62 8.13
N ILE A 201 3.66 -7.49 8.77
CA ILE A 201 4.05 -7.23 10.15
C ILE A 201 2.81 -7.40 11.02
N THR A 202 2.88 -8.26 12.02
CA THR A 202 1.79 -8.50 12.99
C THR A 202 2.17 -7.89 14.32
N ALA A 203 1.41 -6.89 14.77
CA ALA A 203 1.58 -6.28 16.07
C ALA A 203 1.27 -7.27 17.20
N ARG A 204 1.99 -7.15 18.31
CA ARG A 204 1.76 -7.98 19.50
C ARG A 204 0.32 -7.82 19.99
N ARG A 205 -0.29 -8.91 20.41
CA ARG A 205 -1.55 -8.88 21.15
C ARG A 205 -1.29 -8.34 22.55
N ALA A 206 -2.19 -7.47 23.05
CA ALA A 206 -2.12 -6.97 24.41
C ALA A 206 -2.35 -8.10 25.42
#